data_c51d47f3604e3d01bcc6e04e2a809047
#
_entry.id   c51d47f3604e3d01bcc6e04e2a809047
#
_cell.length_a   1.000
_cell.length_b   1.000
_cell.length_c   1.000
_cell.angle_alpha   90.00
_cell.angle_beta   90.00
_cell.angle_gamma   90.00
#
_symmetry.space_group_name_H-M   'P 1'
#
loop_
_entity.id
_entity.type
_entity.pdbx_description
1 polymer ?
#
loop_
_entity_poly.entity_id
_entity_poly.type
_entity_poly.pdbx_seq_one_letter_code
_entity_poly.pdbx_strand_id
1 'polypeptide(L)'
;KKDSPIDWNKTAQQVHNQVRGLSPWPVANTVYHGKQLKIHQTLVASKEHGNPGDIIEKNNKFFVCCGDGAVELVTVQYEGGKRMSARDFFRGRPLKENENLLTQ
;
A
#
# COMPACT_ATOMS: atom_id res chain seq x y z
N LYS A 1 -9.85 -14.48 13.17
CA LYS A 1 -9.31 -13.53 12.71
C LYS A 1 -8.67 -13.82 11.46
N LYS A 2 -8.77 -13.08 10.60
CA LYS A 2 -8.27 -13.35 9.31
C LYS A 2 -7.37 -12.29 8.81
N ASP A 3 -6.29 -12.72 8.20
CA ASP A 3 -5.49 -11.79 7.45
C ASP A 3 -6.20 -11.52 6.13
N SER A 4 -5.93 -10.36 5.59
CA SER A 4 -6.42 -10.01 4.27
C SER A 4 -5.26 -9.45 3.47
N PRO A 5 -4.31 -10.31 3.09
CA PRO A 5 -3.13 -9.85 2.37
C PRO A 5 -3.51 -9.34 0.97
N ILE A 6 -2.87 -8.26 0.58
CA ILE A 6 -3.13 -7.66 -0.71
C ILE A 6 -2.30 -8.37 -1.78
N ASP A 7 -2.95 -8.73 -2.89
CA ASP A 7 -2.26 -9.27 -4.05
C ASP A 7 -2.03 -8.13 -5.03
N TRP A 8 -0.80 -7.64 -5.09
CA TRP A 8 -0.48 -6.49 -5.92
C TRP A 8 -0.53 -6.79 -7.41
N ASN A 9 -0.67 -8.05 -7.81
CA ASN A 9 -0.83 -8.40 -9.21
C ASN A 9 -2.24 -8.15 -9.74
N LYS A 10 -3.20 -7.90 -8.84
CA LYS A 10 -4.56 -7.57 -9.25
C LYS A 10 -4.59 -6.14 -9.78
N THR A 11 -5.74 -5.76 -10.35
CA THR A 11 -5.88 -4.39 -10.87
C THR A 11 -5.93 -3.39 -9.71
N ALA A 12 -5.61 -2.13 -10.02
CA ALA A 12 -5.67 -1.07 -9.02
C ALA A 12 -7.09 -0.96 -8.43
N GLN A 13 -8.11 -1.11 -9.28
CA GLN A 13 -9.48 -1.05 -8.80
C GLN A 13 -9.80 -2.20 -7.85
N GLN A 14 -9.31 -3.39 -8.14
CA GLN A 14 -9.52 -4.54 -7.26
C GLN A 14 -8.83 -4.35 -5.91
N VAL A 15 -7.60 -3.84 -5.93
CA VAL A 15 -6.88 -3.57 -4.68
C VAL A 15 -7.61 -2.50 -3.87
N HIS A 16 -8.02 -1.43 -4.53
CA HIS A 16 -8.75 -0.35 -3.86
C HIS A 16 -10.06 -0.87 -3.26
N ASN A 17 -10.78 -1.70 -4.01
CA ASN A 17 -12.04 -2.28 -3.52
C ASN A 17 -11.80 -3.19 -2.31
N GLN A 18 -10.71 -3.94 -2.32
CA GLN A 18 -10.37 -4.77 -1.17
C GLN A 18 -10.14 -3.92 0.08
N VAL A 19 -9.40 -2.82 -0.08
CA VAL A 19 -9.10 -1.94 1.05
C VAL A 19 -10.39 -1.35 1.63
N ARG A 20 -11.22 -0.75 0.79
CA ARG A 20 -12.43 -0.09 1.30
C ARG A 20 -13.51 -1.08 1.70
N GLY A 21 -13.54 -2.25 1.08
CA GLY A 21 -14.57 -3.24 1.38
C GLY A 21 -14.33 -4.00 2.67
N LEU A 22 -13.07 -4.09 3.11
CA LEU A 22 -12.72 -4.82 4.32
C LEU A 22 -12.61 -3.93 5.54
N SER A 23 -12.46 -2.61 5.34
CA SER A 23 -12.40 -1.70 6.46
C SER A 23 -13.77 -1.63 7.14
N PRO A 24 -13.88 -1.60 8.48
CA PRO A 24 -12.77 -1.51 9.43
C PRO A 24 -12.13 -2.84 9.80
N TRP A 25 -12.75 -3.97 9.47
CA TRP A 25 -12.18 -5.23 9.88
C TRP A 25 -12.66 -6.39 9.01
N PRO A 26 -11.78 -7.31 8.59
CA PRO A 26 -10.32 -7.25 8.73
C PRO A 26 -9.74 -6.18 7.80
N VAL A 27 -8.59 -5.64 8.19
CA VAL A 27 -7.96 -4.60 7.40
C VAL A 27 -7.03 -5.23 6.37
N ALA A 28 -7.07 -4.75 5.13
CA ALA A 28 -6.16 -5.21 4.09
C ALA A 28 -4.73 -4.88 4.50
N ASN A 29 -3.81 -5.76 4.21
CA ASN A 29 -2.44 -5.60 4.67
C ASN A 29 -1.43 -6.16 3.69
N THR A 30 -0.17 -5.79 3.91
CA THR A 30 0.95 -6.28 3.14
C THR A 30 2.13 -6.40 4.10
N VAL A 31 3.25 -6.90 3.61
CA VAL A 31 4.47 -6.99 4.41
C VAL A 31 5.44 -5.93 3.92
N TYR A 32 6.00 -5.16 4.85
CA TYR A 32 6.98 -4.13 4.55
C TYR A 32 8.14 -4.27 5.53
N HIS A 33 9.32 -4.58 5.00
CA HIS A 33 10.53 -4.79 5.81
C HIS A 33 10.30 -5.81 6.93
N GLY A 34 9.61 -6.91 6.56
CA GLY A 34 9.43 -8.03 7.49
C GLY A 34 8.30 -7.89 8.49
N LYS A 35 7.58 -6.77 8.47
CA LYS A 35 6.48 -6.55 9.42
C LYS A 35 5.21 -6.21 8.66
N GLN A 36 4.08 -6.45 9.32
CA GLN A 36 2.79 -6.20 8.69
C GLN A 36 2.53 -4.70 8.58
N LEU A 37 2.10 -4.27 7.40
CA LEU A 37 1.66 -2.90 7.16
C LEU A 37 0.18 -2.97 6.76
N LYS A 38 -0.68 -2.40 7.60
CA LYS A 38 -2.10 -2.33 7.31
C LYS A 38 -2.38 -1.13 6.43
N ILE A 39 -3.24 -1.33 5.43
CA ILE A 39 -3.61 -0.28 4.49
C ILE A 39 -5.07 0.07 4.77
N HIS A 40 -5.29 1.23 5.36
CA HIS A 40 -6.62 1.65 5.78
C HIS A 40 -7.37 2.43 4.71
N GLN A 41 -6.66 3.15 3.86
CA GLN A 41 -7.31 3.97 2.84
C GLN A 41 -6.41 4.12 1.63
N THR A 42 -7.00 4.02 0.44
CA THR A 42 -6.28 4.20 -0.82
C THR A 42 -7.13 5.02 -1.78
N LEU A 43 -6.49 5.49 -2.84
CA LEU A 43 -7.15 6.09 -4.00
C LEU A 43 -6.59 5.43 -5.25
N VAL A 44 -7.42 5.24 -6.26
CA VAL A 44 -6.95 4.67 -7.51
C VAL A 44 -6.14 5.73 -8.27
N ALA A 45 -4.98 5.32 -8.79
CA ALA A 45 -4.10 6.20 -9.55
C ALA A 45 -3.72 5.49 -10.86
N SER A 46 -4.60 5.58 -11.85
CA SER A 46 -4.42 4.82 -13.09
C SER A 46 -3.28 5.33 -13.96
N LYS A 47 -2.75 6.52 -13.68
CA LYS A 47 -1.67 7.08 -14.48
C LYS A 47 -0.28 6.61 -14.08
N GLU A 48 -0.16 6.02 -12.91
CA GLU A 48 1.14 5.56 -12.43
C GLU A 48 1.34 4.11 -12.84
N HIS A 49 2.55 3.78 -13.25
CA HIS A 49 2.87 2.44 -13.75
C HIS A 49 4.20 1.97 -13.21
N GLY A 50 4.32 0.67 -13.08
CA GLY A 50 5.55 0.02 -12.67
C GLY A 50 5.28 -1.46 -12.54
N ASN A 51 6.26 -2.19 -12.01
CA ASN A 51 6.04 -3.61 -11.72
C ASN A 51 5.14 -3.73 -10.49
N PRO A 52 4.25 -4.73 -10.47
CA PRO A 52 3.38 -4.91 -9.29
C PRO A 52 4.20 -4.92 -8.01
N GLY A 53 3.74 -4.17 -7.02
CA GLY A 53 4.43 -4.07 -5.73
C GLY A 53 5.42 -2.93 -5.62
N ASP A 54 5.83 -2.33 -6.75
CA ASP A 54 6.77 -1.20 -6.71
C ASP A 54 6.15 -0.04 -5.96
N ILE A 55 6.96 0.61 -5.11
CA ILE A 55 6.53 1.80 -4.40
C ILE A 55 7.13 3.02 -5.07
N ILE A 56 6.28 3.97 -5.43
CA ILE A 56 6.68 5.18 -6.12
C ILE A 56 6.31 6.38 -5.29
N GLU A 57 7.23 7.33 -5.16
CA GLU A 57 6.93 8.63 -4.54
C GLU A 57 6.87 9.69 -5.63
N LYS A 58 5.84 10.53 -5.58
CA LYS A 58 5.67 11.61 -6.54
C LYS A 58 4.87 12.73 -5.88
N ASN A 59 5.45 13.91 -5.79
CA ASN A 59 4.80 15.09 -5.19
C ASN A 59 4.32 14.81 -3.75
N ASN A 60 5.15 14.13 -2.98
CA ASN A 60 4.84 13.76 -1.60
C ASN A 60 3.67 12.80 -1.47
N LYS A 61 3.30 12.14 -2.56
CA LYS A 61 2.30 11.08 -2.54
C LYS A 61 3.01 9.76 -2.79
N PHE A 62 2.48 8.71 -2.20
CA PHE A 62 3.10 7.39 -2.27
C PHE A 62 2.15 6.42 -2.94
N PHE A 63 2.63 5.74 -3.98
CA PHE A 63 1.82 4.85 -4.79
C PHE A 63 2.42 3.46 -4.76
N VAL A 64 1.56 2.44 -4.83
CA VAL A 64 2.02 1.06 -5.03
C VAL A 64 1.46 0.59 -6.36
N CYS A 65 2.35 0.13 -7.22
CA CYS A 65 1.94 -0.33 -8.55
C CYS A 65 1.21 -1.66 -8.46
N CYS A 66 0.20 -1.81 -9.30
CA CYS A 66 -0.64 -3.00 -9.38
C CYS A 66 -0.52 -3.59 -10.77
N GLY A 67 -1.41 -4.52 -11.12
CA GLY A 67 -1.32 -5.19 -12.40
C GLY A 67 -1.55 -4.28 -13.59
N ASP A 68 -2.33 -3.23 -13.42
CA ASP A 68 -2.68 -2.35 -14.55
C ASP A 68 -2.47 -0.87 -14.27
N GLY A 69 -2.07 -0.51 -13.08
CA GLY A 69 -1.90 0.88 -12.71
C GLY A 69 -1.37 0.92 -11.30
N ALA A 70 -1.89 1.83 -10.48
CA ALA A 70 -1.41 1.95 -9.10
C ALA A 70 -2.52 2.44 -8.19
N VAL A 71 -2.30 2.28 -6.88
CA VAL A 71 -3.14 2.92 -5.87
C VAL A 71 -2.28 3.86 -5.07
N GLU A 72 -2.86 5.00 -4.69
CA GLU A 72 -2.18 5.92 -3.77
C GLU A 72 -2.47 5.46 -2.34
N LEU A 73 -1.45 5.32 -1.54
CA LEU A 73 -1.60 5.01 -0.12
C LEU A 73 -1.94 6.30 0.61
N VAL A 74 -3.08 6.31 1.31
CA VAL A 74 -3.50 7.51 2.02
C VAL A 74 -3.29 7.34 3.53
N THR A 75 -3.80 6.26 4.09
CA THR A 75 -3.71 6.00 5.53
C THR A 75 -3.20 4.59 5.74
N VAL A 76 -2.20 4.45 6.58
CA VAL A 76 -1.55 3.16 6.84
C VAL A 76 -1.31 2.99 8.33
N GLN A 77 -0.98 1.77 8.73
CA GLN A 77 -0.63 1.49 10.12
C GLN A 77 0.38 0.36 10.15
N TYR A 78 1.57 0.67 10.63
CA TYR A 78 2.63 -0.32 10.69
C TYR A 78 2.51 -1.12 11.97
N GLU A 79 3.00 -2.35 11.93
CA GLU A 79 2.99 -3.24 13.09
C GLU A 79 3.68 -2.57 14.27
N GLY A 80 2.98 -2.53 15.40
CA GLY A 80 3.52 -1.89 16.60
C GLY A 80 3.32 -0.38 16.67
N GLY A 81 2.73 0.21 15.61
CA GLY A 81 2.54 1.66 15.58
C GLY A 81 1.07 2.04 15.53
N LYS A 82 0.81 3.29 15.25
CA LYS A 82 -0.56 3.80 15.16
C LYS A 82 -0.89 4.19 13.73
N ARG A 83 -2.18 4.36 13.47
CA ARG A 83 -2.66 4.80 12.16
C ARG A 83 -2.13 6.19 11.85
N MET A 84 -1.64 6.38 10.64
CA MET A 84 -1.11 7.66 10.21
C MET A 84 -1.20 7.79 8.70
N SER A 85 -0.97 9.00 8.18
CA SER A 85 -0.92 9.18 6.74
C SER A 85 0.30 8.47 6.16
N ALA A 86 0.19 8.05 4.91
CA ALA A 86 1.34 7.44 4.24
C ALA A 86 2.51 8.42 4.17
N ARG A 87 2.20 9.71 3.99
CA ARG A 87 3.24 10.74 3.96
C ARG A 87 4.05 10.74 5.26
N ASP A 88 3.35 10.72 6.41
CA ASP A 88 4.03 10.71 7.70
C ASP A 88 4.82 9.43 7.91
N PHE A 89 4.24 8.31 7.50
CA PHE A 89 4.90 7.02 7.64
C PHE A 89 6.23 7.00 6.88
N PHE A 90 6.20 7.40 5.61
CA PHE A 90 7.42 7.36 4.79
C PHE A 90 8.37 8.51 5.07
N ARG A 91 7.89 9.57 5.73
CA ARG A 91 8.80 10.63 6.18
C ARG A 91 9.80 10.06 7.19
N GLY A 92 9.33 9.20 8.08
CA GLY A 92 10.21 8.57 9.06
C GLY A 92 10.97 7.37 8.51
N ARG A 93 10.58 6.90 7.32
CA ARG A 93 11.18 5.72 6.69
C ARG A 93 11.37 6.00 5.20
N PRO A 94 12.36 6.82 4.84
CA PRO A 94 12.54 7.19 3.43
C PRO A 94 12.68 5.97 2.55
N LEU A 95 12.06 6.02 1.38
CA LEU A 95 12.13 4.92 0.43
C LEU A 95 13.54 4.75 -0.08
N LYS A 96 13.94 3.51 -0.19
CA LYS A 96 15.18 3.16 -0.86
C LYS A 96 14.88 2.92 -2.33
N GLU A 97 15.93 2.91 -3.12
CA GLU A 97 15.81 2.59 -4.52
C GLU A 97 15.26 1.18 -4.68
N ASN A 98 14.32 1.01 -5.60
CA ASN A 98 13.75 -0.29 -5.93
C ASN A 98 12.99 -0.99 -4.81
N GLU A 99 12.29 -0.23 -3.96
CA GLU A 99 11.41 -0.82 -2.97
C GLU A 99 10.24 -1.51 -3.67
N ASN A 100 10.01 -2.77 -3.31
CA ASN A 100 8.93 -3.54 -3.91
C ASN A 100 8.29 -4.45 -2.86
N LEU A 101 6.96 -4.37 -2.73
CA LEU A 101 6.25 -5.10 -1.69
C LEU A 101 6.12 -6.59 -1.97
N LEU A 102 6.34 -7.03 -3.21
CA LEU A 102 6.31 -8.45 -3.53
C LEU A 102 7.63 -9.16 -3.24
N THR A 103 8.70 -8.39 -3.02
CA THR A 103 10.03 -8.96 -2.79
C THR A 103 10.51 -8.79 -1.36
N GLN A 104 9.62 -8.45 -0.46
CA GLN A 104 9.99 -8.25 0.95
C GLN A 104 10.32 -9.55 1.66
#